data_408a589fb562872e8c811ad185e18809
#
_entry.id   408a589fb562872e8c811ad185e18809
#
_cell.length_a   1.000
_cell.length_b   1.000
_cell.length_c   1.000
_cell.angle_alpha   90.00
_cell.angle_beta   90.00
_cell.angle_gamma   90.00
#
_symmetry.space_group_name_H-M   'P 1'
#
loop_
_entity.id
_entity.type
_entity.pdbx_description
1 polymer ?
#
loop_
_entity_poly.entity_id
_entity_poly.type
_entity_poly.pdbx_seq_one_letter_code
_entity_poly.pdbx_strand_id
1 'polypeptide(L)'
;WLALGLGIGSGGTLLLQHWTSTSATAPNAPADRQRPPAALTTELLLAGEPAMGSSDAPLTIVEFSDFECSYCRRFHEQVLPSLQREYIDTGLVRFIHKDLPLPFHRQAKPAAAAARCAAEQNRYWDLYSALFDQQTCLACRGVIEIAKEINLDTSRLQTCMQQDTTQTLINTNLSEAELHNIRATPTFIIGPSRSDGKHHGNVVEGALPWPQFKALIDQQLNVE
;
A
#
# COMPACT_ATOMS: atom_id res chain seq x y z
N TRP A 1 -69.44 -12.25 -46.65
CA TRP A 1 -69.26 -12.33 -48.10
C TRP A 1 -67.82 -12.57 -48.40
N LEU A 2 -67.43 -13.86 -48.60
CA LEU A 2 -67.05 -14.46 -49.89
C LEU A 2 -65.97 -13.64 -50.64
N ALA A 3 -64.79 -14.16 -50.86
CA ALA A 3 -64.43 -15.13 -51.84
C ALA A 3 -63.04 -15.70 -51.72
N LEU A 4 -62.96 -16.99 -51.90
CA LEU A 4 -61.88 -17.88 -52.25
C LEU A 4 -60.90 -17.33 -53.33
N GLY A 5 -59.63 -17.71 -53.17
CA GLY A 5 -58.60 -17.65 -54.21
C GLY A 5 -57.52 -18.68 -53.92
N LEU A 6 -57.64 -19.86 -54.49
CA LEU A 6 -56.62 -20.90 -54.57
C LEU A 6 -55.48 -20.44 -55.50
N GLY A 7 -54.26 -20.63 -55.08
CA GLY A 7 -53.06 -20.50 -55.89
C GLY A 7 -52.04 -21.58 -55.52
N ILE A 8 -51.94 -22.60 -56.33
CA ILE A 8 -51.01 -23.72 -56.31
C ILE A 8 -49.67 -23.24 -56.90
N GLY A 9 -48.55 -23.62 -56.33
CA GLY A 9 -47.32 -23.51 -57.07
C GLY A 9 -46.01 -23.67 -56.31
N SER A 10 -45.47 -24.87 -56.42
CA SER A 10 -44.07 -25.24 -56.63
C SER A 10 -43.00 -25.03 -55.49
N GLY A 11 -42.56 -26.13 -55.03
CA GLY A 11 -41.22 -26.65 -54.78
C GLY A 11 -40.08 -25.66 -54.59
N GLY A 12 -39.65 -25.56 -53.35
CA GLY A 12 -38.39 -24.94 -52.96
C GLY A 12 -37.64 -25.83 -51.97
N THR A 13 -36.60 -26.45 -52.47
CA THR A 13 -35.69 -27.36 -51.80
C THR A 13 -35.10 -26.70 -50.54
N LEU A 14 -35.35 -27.28 -49.34
CA LEU A 14 -34.69 -26.92 -48.13
C LEU A 14 -33.22 -27.35 -48.22
N LEU A 15 -32.32 -26.42 -48.48
CA LEU A 15 -30.90 -26.59 -48.20
C LEU A 15 -30.66 -26.41 -46.69
N LEU A 16 -30.50 -27.52 -46.01
CA LEU A 16 -29.95 -27.57 -44.65
C LEU A 16 -28.48 -27.09 -44.68
N GLN A 17 -28.27 -25.81 -44.36
CA GLN A 17 -26.93 -25.31 -44.11
C GLN A 17 -26.48 -25.84 -42.74
N HIS A 18 -25.60 -26.85 -42.78
CA HIS A 18 -24.83 -27.27 -41.61
C HIS A 18 -23.93 -26.11 -41.16
N TRP A 19 -24.32 -25.45 -40.10
CA TRP A 19 -23.42 -24.57 -39.37
C TRP A 19 -22.39 -25.46 -38.63
N THR A 20 -21.24 -25.62 -39.21
CA THR A 20 -20.07 -26.15 -38.50
C THR A 20 -19.58 -25.06 -37.55
N SER A 21 -19.90 -25.18 -36.26
CA SER A 21 -19.30 -24.36 -35.19
C SER A 21 -17.85 -24.71 -35.12
N THR A 22 -16.99 -23.97 -35.79
CA THR A 22 -15.58 -23.92 -35.53
C THR A 22 -15.37 -23.21 -34.22
N SER A 23 -15.17 -23.97 -33.15
CA SER A 23 -14.66 -23.44 -31.87
C SER A 23 -13.28 -22.85 -32.11
N ALA A 24 -13.22 -21.53 -32.28
CA ALA A 24 -11.98 -20.80 -32.26
C ALA A 24 -11.44 -20.86 -30.82
N THR A 25 -10.45 -21.72 -30.62
CA THR A 25 -9.63 -21.73 -29.42
C THR A 25 -8.92 -20.36 -29.38
N ALA A 26 -9.33 -19.50 -28.44
CA ALA A 26 -8.62 -18.26 -28.18
C ALA A 26 -7.17 -18.58 -27.87
N PRO A 27 -6.19 -17.87 -28.46
CA PRO A 27 -4.80 -18.06 -28.08
C PRO A 27 -4.65 -17.74 -26.60
N ASN A 28 -4.14 -18.69 -25.83
CA ASN A 28 -3.68 -18.46 -24.47
C ASN A 28 -2.79 -17.22 -24.49
N ALA A 29 -3.26 -16.12 -23.93
CA ALA A 29 -2.40 -14.99 -23.62
C ALA A 29 -1.25 -15.54 -22.76
N PRO A 30 0.00 -15.27 -23.10
CA PRO A 30 1.11 -15.71 -22.28
C PRO A 30 0.88 -15.11 -20.88
N ALA A 31 0.90 -15.98 -19.86
CA ALA A 31 0.91 -15.54 -18.47
C ALA A 31 1.95 -14.44 -18.35
N ASP A 32 1.52 -13.28 -17.89
CA ASP A 32 2.39 -12.14 -17.64
C ASP A 32 3.51 -12.63 -16.72
N ARG A 33 4.67 -12.92 -17.33
CA ARG A 33 5.88 -13.29 -16.60
C ARG A 33 6.16 -12.05 -15.75
N GLN A 34 5.97 -12.19 -14.44
CA GLN A 34 6.22 -11.19 -13.43
C GLN A 34 7.46 -10.39 -13.82
N ARG A 35 7.24 -9.18 -14.32
CA ARG A 35 8.32 -8.23 -14.56
C ARG A 35 9.02 -8.05 -13.21
N PRO A 36 10.35 -8.21 -13.16
CA PRO A 36 11.08 -7.95 -11.92
C PRO A 36 10.66 -6.59 -11.36
N PRO A 37 10.51 -6.44 -10.03
CA PRO A 37 10.20 -5.16 -9.43
C PRO A 37 11.16 -4.08 -9.97
N ALA A 38 10.65 -2.91 -10.31
CA ALA A 38 11.49 -1.81 -10.76
C ALA A 38 12.34 -1.33 -9.58
N ALA A 39 13.67 -1.32 -9.76
CA ALA A 39 14.55 -0.72 -8.77
C ALA A 39 14.42 0.80 -8.81
N LEU A 40 14.47 1.46 -7.66
CA LEU A 40 14.54 2.91 -7.59
C LEU A 40 15.86 3.40 -8.21
N THR A 41 15.76 4.43 -9.03
CA THR A 41 16.93 5.08 -9.65
C THR A 41 17.58 6.13 -8.73
N THR A 42 16.85 6.58 -7.70
CA THR A 42 17.29 7.62 -6.75
C THR A 42 17.16 7.09 -5.33
N GLU A 43 17.97 7.64 -4.42
CA GLU A 43 18.01 7.19 -3.03
C GLU A 43 16.96 7.91 -2.19
N LEU A 44 16.27 7.18 -1.32
CA LEU A 44 15.39 7.72 -0.28
C LEU A 44 16.20 8.18 0.93
N LEU A 45 15.76 9.24 1.60
CA LEU A 45 16.32 9.71 2.87
C LEU A 45 15.54 9.11 4.04
N LEU A 46 16.25 8.55 5.00
CA LEU A 46 15.65 7.89 6.18
C LEU A 46 15.72 8.71 7.46
N ALA A 47 16.44 9.82 7.44
CA ALA A 47 16.64 10.65 8.63
C ALA A 47 15.31 11.23 9.15
N GLY A 48 15.02 11.02 10.44
CA GLY A 48 13.80 11.52 11.07
C GLY A 48 12.53 10.73 10.79
N GLU A 49 12.64 9.61 10.05
CA GLU A 49 11.49 8.76 9.79
C GLU A 49 11.26 7.75 10.92
N PRO A 50 9.99 7.47 11.28
CA PRO A 50 9.66 6.45 12.26
C PRO A 50 10.13 5.07 11.81
N ALA A 51 10.83 4.36 12.70
CA ALA A 51 11.39 3.05 12.42
C ALA A 51 11.04 2.03 13.50
N MET A 52 10.82 0.77 13.10
CA MET A 52 10.77 -0.41 13.95
C MET A 52 11.93 -1.34 13.64
N GLY A 53 12.42 -2.07 14.63
CA GLY A 53 13.51 -3.02 14.48
C GLY A 53 14.89 -2.41 14.65
N SER A 54 15.91 -3.26 14.52
CA SER A 54 17.30 -2.88 14.71
C SER A 54 17.80 -1.95 13.60
N SER A 55 18.63 -0.95 13.97
CA SER A 55 19.41 -0.16 13.00
C SER A 55 20.40 -1.02 12.20
N ASP A 56 20.81 -2.14 12.77
CA ASP A 56 21.81 -3.05 12.19
C ASP A 56 21.18 -4.21 11.42
N ALA A 57 19.85 -4.20 11.26
CA ALA A 57 19.16 -5.20 10.45
C ALA A 57 19.70 -5.21 9.01
N PRO A 58 19.94 -6.41 8.41
CA PRO A 58 20.51 -6.50 7.06
C PRO A 58 19.58 -5.96 5.97
N LEU A 59 18.28 -5.98 6.19
CA LEU A 59 17.28 -5.54 5.24
C LEU A 59 16.46 -4.37 5.79
N THR A 60 16.21 -3.36 4.94
CA THR A 60 15.30 -2.27 5.24
C THR A 60 14.08 -2.33 4.31
N ILE A 61 12.92 -2.15 4.89
CA ILE A 61 11.64 -1.97 4.19
C ILE A 61 11.12 -0.58 4.50
N VAL A 62 10.96 0.24 3.48
CA VAL A 62 10.31 1.56 3.58
C VAL A 62 8.91 1.46 3.02
N GLU A 63 7.89 1.80 3.80
CA GLU A 63 6.50 1.88 3.37
C GLU A 63 6.10 3.34 3.16
N PHE A 64 5.63 3.69 1.97
CA PHE A 64 4.85 4.89 1.73
C PHE A 64 3.38 4.57 1.95
N SER A 65 2.76 5.24 2.90
CA SER A 65 1.46 4.84 3.45
C SER A 65 0.53 6.02 3.69
N ASP A 66 -0.77 5.71 3.79
CA ASP A 66 -1.84 6.66 4.03
C ASP A 66 -2.85 6.07 5.02
N PHE A 67 -3.11 6.77 6.10
CA PHE A 67 -3.99 6.30 7.19
C PHE A 67 -5.47 6.15 6.80
N GLU A 68 -5.93 6.71 5.66
CA GLU A 68 -7.28 6.46 5.13
C GLU A 68 -7.30 5.40 4.02
N CYS A 69 -6.14 4.92 3.54
CA CYS A 69 -6.08 3.92 2.50
C CYS A 69 -6.46 2.52 3.02
N SER A 70 -7.51 1.92 2.45
CA SER A 70 -7.98 0.59 2.85
C SER A 70 -6.96 -0.53 2.59
N TYR A 71 -6.08 -0.37 1.60
CA TYR A 71 -4.99 -1.31 1.32
C TYR A 71 -3.86 -1.18 2.36
N CYS A 72 -3.55 0.03 2.86
CA CYS A 72 -2.62 0.23 3.97
C CYS A 72 -3.14 -0.42 5.25
N ARG A 73 -4.43 -0.27 5.55
CA ARG A 73 -5.07 -0.98 6.66
C ARG A 73 -4.96 -2.49 6.49
N ARG A 74 -5.20 -3.02 5.28
CA ARG A 74 -5.06 -4.46 5.01
C ARG A 74 -3.64 -4.94 5.30
N PHE A 75 -2.62 -4.19 4.90
CA PHE A 75 -1.23 -4.51 5.23
C PHE A 75 -1.01 -4.51 6.73
N HIS A 76 -1.46 -3.48 7.43
CA HIS A 76 -1.37 -3.37 8.88
C HIS A 76 -2.03 -4.57 9.60
N GLU A 77 -3.25 -4.96 9.20
CA GLU A 77 -3.99 -6.04 9.85
C GLU A 77 -3.47 -7.44 9.52
N GLN A 78 -3.06 -7.68 8.27
CA GLN A 78 -2.85 -9.03 7.75
C GLN A 78 -1.38 -9.39 7.50
N VAL A 79 -0.49 -8.41 7.37
CA VAL A 79 0.91 -8.63 7.00
C VAL A 79 1.86 -8.16 8.10
N LEU A 80 1.68 -6.93 8.58
CA LEU A 80 2.60 -6.31 9.55
C LEU A 80 2.79 -7.15 10.83
N PRO A 81 1.77 -7.79 11.44
CA PRO A 81 1.97 -8.62 12.63
C PRO A 81 2.90 -9.82 12.40
N SER A 82 2.83 -10.43 11.22
CA SER A 82 3.72 -11.53 10.86
C SER A 82 5.12 -11.03 10.50
N LEU A 83 5.20 -9.91 9.77
CA LEU A 83 6.46 -9.24 9.47
C LEU A 83 7.20 -8.85 10.77
N GLN A 84 6.47 -8.30 11.74
CA GLN A 84 7.05 -7.92 13.02
C GLN A 84 7.60 -9.14 13.74
N ARG A 85 6.80 -10.15 13.97
CA ARG A 85 7.18 -11.35 14.72
C ARG A 85 8.33 -12.14 14.06
N GLU A 86 8.29 -12.29 12.74
CA GLU A 86 9.19 -13.20 12.03
C GLU A 86 10.49 -12.53 11.58
N TYR A 87 10.51 -11.20 11.40
CA TYR A 87 11.67 -10.50 10.83
C TYR A 87 12.11 -9.24 11.62
N ILE A 88 11.18 -8.43 12.11
CA ILE A 88 11.57 -7.18 12.81
C ILE A 88 12.07 -7.51 14.20
N ASP A 89 11.31 -8.28 14.99
CA ASP A 89 11.68 -8.65 16.37
C ASP A 89 12.89 -9.59 16.40
N THR A 90 13.19 -10.27 15.30
CA THR A 90 14.38 -11.12 15.13
C THR A 90 15.62 -10.36 14.66
N GLY A 91 15.48 -9.06 14.37
CA GLY A 91 16.58 -8.21 13.93
C GLY A 91 16.98 -8.37 12.45
N LEU A 92 16.19 -9.09 11.64
CA LEU A 92 16.47 -9.30 10.23
C LEU A 92 15.97 -8.16 9.35
N VAL A 93 14.94 -7.43 9.79
CA VAL A 93 14.33 -6.34 9.04
C VAL A 93 14.22 -5.09 9.92
N ARG A 94 14.58 -3.94 9.33
CA ARG A 94 14.20 -2.62 9.80
C ARG A 94 13.03 -2.11 8.96
N PHE A 95 11.92 -1.80 9.60
CA PHE A 95 10.73 -1.26 8.94
C PHE A 95 10.61 0.25 9.19
N ILE A 96 10.42 1.03 8.13
CA ILE A 96 10.35 2.49 8.17
C ILE A 96 9.05 2.93 7.51
N HIS A 97 8.35 3.86 8.15
CA HIS A 97 7.13 4.44 7.62
C HIS A 97 7.38 5.84 7.06
N LYS A 98 6.84 6.12 5.88
CA LYS A 98 6.81 7.43 5.23
C LYS A 98 5.37 7.83 4.89
N ASP A 99 5.03 9.08 5.15
CA ASP A 99 3.69 9.60 4.89
C ASP A 99 3.47 9.85 3.40
N LEU A 100 2.38 9.29 2.87
CA LEU A 100 1.87 9.63 1.54
C LEU A 100 0.37 9.88 1.59
N PRO A 101 -0.09 10.95 2.31
CA PRO A 101 -1.50 11.30 2.34
C PRO A 101 -2.00 11.67 0.95
N LEU A 102 -2.90 10.84 0.39
CA LEU A 102 -3.46 11.05 -0.93
C LEU A 102 -4.44 12.23 -0.94
N PRO A 103 -4.50 13.03 -2.01
CA PRO A 103 -5.23 14.30 -2.01
C PRO A 103 -6.75 14.16 -1.84
N PHE A 104 -7.32 13.00 -2.11
CA PHE A 104 -8.75 12.71 -1.90
C PHE A 104 -9.08 12.15 -0.51
N HIS A 105 -8.08 11.86 0.33
CA HIS A 105 -8.19 11.41 1.70
C HIS A 105 -8.06 12.60 2.67
N ARG A 106 -9.19 13.10 3.18
CA ARG A 106 -9.22 14.34 3.95
C ARG A 106 -8.61 14.21 5.35
N GLN A 107 -8.68 13.03 5.95
CA GLN A 107 -8.15 12.77 7.28
C GLN A 107 -6.71 12.22 7.26
N ALA A 108 -6.18 11.85 6.11
CA ALA A 108 -4.85 11.25 6.00
C ALA A 108 -3.75 12.21 6.47
N LYS A 109 -3.78 13.48 6.05
CA LYS A 109 -2.77 14.46 6.48
C LYS A 109 -2.86 14.82 7.97
N PRO A 110 -4.05 15.06 8.55
CA PRO A 110 -4.21 15.18 10.01
C PRO A 110 -3.72 13.93 10.78
N ALA A 111 -4.01 12.72 10.27
CA ALA A 111 -3.57 11.47 10.89
C ALA A 111 -2.04 11.32 10.86
N ALA A 112 -1.41 11.61 9.72
CA ALA A 112 0.04 11.64 9.58
C ALA A 112 0.68 12.62 10.57
N ALA A 113 0.15 13.84 10.66
CA ALA A 113 0.65 14.84 11.62
C ALA A 113 0.51 14.37 13.08
N ALA A 114 -0.64 13.76 13.43
CA ALA A 114 -0.86 13.22 14.77
C ALA A 114 0.12 12.09 15.09
N ALA A 115 0.34 11.14 14.17
CA ALA A 115 1.27 10.04 14.36
C ALA A 115 2.70 10.55 14.57
N ARG A 116 3.17 11.51 13.74
CA ARG A 116 4.49 12.14 13.93
C ARG A 116 4.60 12.84 15.28
N CYS A 117 3.57 13.54 15.72
CA CYS A 117 3.56 14.20 17.00
C CYS A 117 3.48 13.23 18.20
N ALA A 118 2.93 12.05 18.02
CA ALA A 118 2.99 10.99 19.02
C ALA A 118 4.43 10.48 19.26
N ALA A 119 5.32 10.61 18.27
CA ALA A 119 6.74 10.29 18.42
C ALA A 119 7.43 11.16 19.48
N GLU A 120 7.03 12.42 19.68
CA GLU A 120 7.56 13.28 20.76
C GLU A 120 7.19 12.76 22.15
N GLN A 121 6.23 11.83 22.23
CA GLN A 121 5.81 11.13 23.44
C GLN A 121 6.30 9.67 23.46
N ASN A 122 7.18 9.28 22.53
CA ASN A 122 7.66 7.90 22.30
C ASN A 122 6.50 6.91 22.02
N ARG A 123 5.42 7.38 21.40
CA ARG A 123 4.19 6.61 21.19
C ARG A 123 3.74 6.60 19.70
N TYR A 124 4.71 6.77 18.76
CA TYR A 124 4.41 6.76 17.32
C TYR A 124 3.63 5.50 16.91
N TRP A 125 4.19 4.33 17.21
CA TRP A 125 3.63 3.05 16.76
C TRP A 125 2.31 2.69 17.45
N ASP A 126 2.09 3.19 18.66
CA ASP A 126 0.81 3.01 19.34
C ASP A 126 -0.30 3.81 18.64
N LEU A 127 -0.02 5.07 18.27
CA LEU A 127 -1.00 5.87 17.55
C LEU A 127 -1.13 5.41 16.08
N TYR A 128 -0.05 4.99 15.43
CA TYR A 128 -0.08 4.35 14.11
C TYR A 128 -1.08 3.19 14.08
N SER A 129 -0.98 2.24 15.02
CA SER A 129 -1.89 1.11 15.12
C SER A 129 -3.33 1.55 15.38
N ALA A 130 -3.54 2.43 16.36
CA ALA A 130 -4.88 2.92 16.71
C ALA A 130 -5.58 3.65 15.55
N LEU A 131 -4.82 4.37 14.72
CA LEU A 131 -5.37 5.06 13.55
C LEU A 131 -5.84 4.07 12.47
N PHE A 132 -5.08 3.00 12.21
CA PHE A 132 -5.52 1.95 11.27
C PHE A 132 -6.66 1.10 11.83
N ASP A 133 -6.62 0.73 13.11
CA ASP A 133 -7.69 -0.03 13.77
C ASP A 133 -9.02 0.71 13.72
N GLN A 134 -8.99 2.05 13.80
CA GLN A 134 -10.16 2.92 13.78
C GLN A 134 -10.35 3.65 12.45
N GLN A 135 -9.69 3.22 11.39
CA GLN A 135 -9.66 3.89 10.09
C GLN A 135 -11.06 4.21 9.55
N THR A 136 -12.02 3.29 9.68
CA THR A 136 -13.39 3.49 9.18
C THR A 136 -14.13 4.63 9.87
N CYS A 137 -13.60 5.11 10.99
CA CYS A 137 -14.18 6.18 11.79
C CYS A 137 -13.23 7.37 12.02
N LEU A 138 -12.16 7.51 11.25
CA LEU A 138 -11.25 8.66 11.38
C LEU A 138 -11.99 9.99 11.25
N ALA A 139 -12.91 10.10 10.28
CA ALA A 139 -13.69 11.30 10.06
C ALA A 139 -14.77 11.54 11.14
N CYS A 140 -15.32 10.47 11.75
CA CYS A 140 -16.38 10.59 12.74
C CYS A 140 -15.85 10.82 14.15
N ARG A 141 -14.66 10.35 14.48
CA ARG A 141 -14.04 10.49 15.81
C ARG A 141 -12.98 11.58 15.85
N GLY A 142 -12.21 11.69 14.79
CA GLY A 142 -11.05 12.58 14.73
C GLY A 142 -9.83 12.00 15.47
N VAL A 143 -8.65 12.39 14.99
CA VAL A 143 -7.36 11.85 15.49
C VAL A 143 -7.09 12.17 16.96
N ILE A 144 -7.62 13.26 17.48
CA ILE A 144 -7.42 13.67 18.88
C ILE A 144 -8.15 12.75 19.85
N GLU A 145 -9.38 12.34 19.51
CA GLU A 145 -10.13 11.42 20.37
C GLU A 145 -9.52 10.03 20.37
N ILE A 146 -9.03 9.56 19.21
CA ILE A 146 -8.27 8.31 19.10
C ILE A 146 -6.99 8.36 19.94
N ALA A 147 -6.25 9.47 19.88
CA ALA A 147 -5.05 9.67 20.68
C ALA A 147 -5.33 9.66 22.19
N LYS A 148 -6.43 10.26 22.60
CA LYS A 148 -6.89 10.29 24.00
C LYS A 148 -7.21 8.90 24.53
N GLU A 149 -7.81 8.02 23.73
CA GLU A 149 -8.13 6.64 24.12
C GLU A 149 -6.90 5.80 24.46
N ILE A 150 -5.78 6.09 23.82
CA ILE A 150 -4.50 5.47 24.13
C ILE A 150 -3.67 6.27 25.14
N ASN A 151 -4.30 7.21 25.87
CA ASN A 151 -3.68 8.03 26.91
C ASN A 151 -2.49 8.90 26.46
N LEU A 152 -2.56 9.47 25.25
CA LEU A 152 -1.62 10.51 24.83
C LEU A 152 -2.02 11.87 25.43
N ASP A 153 -1.02 12.72 25.71
CA ASP A 153 -1.25 14.13 26.00
C ASP A 153 -1.73 14.84 24.74
N THR A 154 -3.04 15.03 24.68
CA THR A 154 -3.70 15.64 23.51
C THR A 154 -3.38 17.11 23.32
N SER A 155 -3.04 17.83 24.40
CA SER A 155 -2.65 19.24 24.33
C SER A 155 -1.28 19.40 23.67
N ARG A 156 -0.30 18.57 24.06
CA ARG A 156 1.01 18.50 23.40
C ARG A 156 0.86 18.06 21.95
N LEU A 157 0.00 17.05 21.69
CA LEU A 157 -0.25 16.53 20.34
C LEU A 157 -0.77 17.65 19.43
N GLN A 158 -1.80 18.39 19.86
CA GLN A 158 -2.39 19.49 19.10
C GLN A 158 -1.40 20.61 18.82
N THR A 159 -0.59 20.98 19.81
CA THR A 159 0.43 22.02 19.65
C THR A 159 1.48 21.59 18.62
N CYS A 160 1.99 20.36 18.70
CA CYS A 160 2.95 19.81 17.73
C CYS A 160 2.35 19.74 16.31
N MET A 161 1.11 19.29 16.14
CA MET A 161 0.47 19.18 14.84
C MET A 161 0.37 20.51 14.08
N GLN A 162 0.38 21.63 14.81
CA GLN A 162 0.34 22.99 14.24
C GLN A 162 1.73 23.53 13.89
N GLN A 163 2.82 22.83 14.26
CA GLN A 163 4.17 23.27 13.97
C GLN A 163 4.53 23.11 12.49
N ASP A 164 5.26 24.07 11.95
CA ASP A 164 5.77 24.01 10.57
C ASP A 164 6.71 22.84 10.35
N THR A 165 7.45 22.42 11.37
CA THR A 165 8.36 21.27 11.32
C THR A 165 7.62 19.97 11.00
N THR A 166 6.46 19.71 11.65
CA THR A 166 5.64 18.53 11.37
C THR A 166 5.11 18.52 9.95
N GLN A 167 4.61 19.68 9.48
CA GLN A 167 4.13 19.82 8.12
C GLN A 167 5.26 19.67 7.08
N THR A 168 6.44 20.17 7.40
CA THR A 168 7.62 20.05 6.53
C THR A 168 8.04 18.60 6.35
N LEU A 169 8.04 17.76 7.41
CA LEU A 169 8.36 16.34 7.31
C LEU A 169 7.38 15.60 6.37
N ILE A 170 6.09 15.83 6.52
CA ILE A 170 5.07 15.24 5.63
C ILE A 170 5.28 15.70 4.19
N ASN A 171 5.49 17.00 3.98
CA ASN A 171 5.69 17.55 2.63
C ASN A 171 6.99 17.04 2.00
N THR A 172 8.04 16.77 2.79
CA THR A 172 9.28 16.13 2.31
C THR A 172 8.99 14.73 1.78
N ASN A 173 8.21 13.92 2.50
CA ASN A 173 7.83 12.59 2.03
C ASN A 173 6.97 12.65 0.76
N LEU A 174 6.04 13.60 0.66
CA LEU A 174 5.25 13.82 -0.56
C LEU A 174 6.14 14.17 -1.76
N SER A 175 7.10 15.09 -1.57
CA SER A 175 8.04 15.49 -2.62
C SER A 175 8.95 14.33 -3.05
N GLU A 176 9.39 13.51 -2.09
CA GLU A 176 10.20 12.33 -2.36
C GLU A 176 9.39 11.26 -3.12
N ALA A 177 8.13 11.03 -2.73
CA ALA A 177 7.23 10.14 -3.46
C ALA A 177 7.01 10.61 -4.91
N GLU A 178 6.82 11.91 -5.13
CA GLU A 178 6.67 12.50 -6.45
C GLU A 178 7.94 12.31 -7.30
N LEU A 179 9.13 12.58 -6.73
CA LEU A 179 10.43 12.39 -7.39
C LEU A 179 10.63 10.95 -7.89
N HIS A 180 10.15 9.97 -7.12
CA HIS A 180 10.25 8.56 -7.45
C HIS A 180 9.03 7.98 -8.19
N ASN A 181 8.06 8.83 -8.59
CA ASN A 181 6.79 8.43 -9.21
C ASN A 181 5.97 7.45 -8.36
N ILE A 182 6.08 7.50 -7.04
CA ILE A 182 5.27 6.74 -6.10
C ILE A 182 3.93 7.47 -5.94
N ARG A 183 2.84 6.87 -6.44
CA ARG A 183 1.52 7.51 -6.54
C ARG A 183 0.41 6.69 -5.90
N ALA A 184 0.72 5.53 -5.40
CA ALA A 184 -0.24 4.60 -4.78
C ALA A 184 0.25 4.18 -3.40
N THR A 185 -0.69 3.81 -2.53
CA THR A 185 -0.42 3.30 -1.19
C THR A 185 -1.11 1.96 -0.94
N PRO A 186 -0.48 1.04 -0.19
CA PRO A 186 0.91 1.14 0.24
C PRO A 186 1.87 0.88 -0.92
N THR A 187 3.02 1.55 -0.93
CA THR A 187 4.15 1.22 -1.80
C THR A 187 5.36 0.97 -0.92
N PHE A 188 6.02 -0.15 -1.14
CA PHE A 188 7.19 -0.57 -0.38
C PHE A 188 8.44 -0.45 -1.22
N ILE A 189 9.53 -0.04 -0.59
CA ILE A 189 10.88 -0.12 -1.15
C ILE A 189 11.67 -1.08 -0.28
N ILE A 190 12.07 -2.23 -0.85
CA ILE A 190 12.70 -3.32 -0.12
C ILE A 190 14.13 -3.50 -0.64
N GLY A 191 15.11 -3.37 0.22
CA GLY A 191 16.51 -3.49 -0.17
C GLY A 191 17.47 -3.59 1.00
N PRO A 192 18.78 -3.84 0.73
CA PRO A 192 19.80 -3.93 1.76
C PRO A 192 19.86 -2.65 2.61
N SER A 193 20.08 -2.83 3.91
CA SER A 193 20.27 -1.71 4.82
C SER A 193 21.60 -1.02 4.57
N ARG A 194 21.62 0.29 4.81
CA ARG A 194 22.80 1.15 4.64
C ARG A 194 23.02 2.00 5.87
N SER A 195 24.30 2.23 6.20
CA SER A 195 24.70 3.05 7.35
C SER A 195 24.74 4.55 7.07
N ASP A 196 24.58 4.97 5.79
CA ASP A 196 24.67 6.38 5.38
C ASP A 196 23.35 7.16 5.50
N GLY A 197 22.32 6.55 6.09
CA GLY A 197 21.00 7.18 6.25
C GLY A 197 20.17 7.25 4.98
N LYS A 198 20.60 6.56 3.92
CA LYS A 198 19.92 6.47 2.64
C LYS A 198 19.39 5.07 2.38
N HIS A 199 18.43 4.96 1.48
CA HIS A 199 17.87 3.66 1.08
C HIS A 199 17.52 3.63 -0.40
N HIS A 200 17.72 2.48 -1.00
CA HIS A 200 17.23 2.13 -2.32
C HIS A 200 16.86 0.64 -2.35
N GLY A 201 15.99 0.25 -3.25
CA GLY A 201 15.56 -1.13 -3.31
C GLY A 201 14.55 -1.38 -4.42
N ASN A 202 13.98 -2.58 -4.39
CA ASN A 202 12.90 -2.97 -5.29
C ASN A 202 11.59 -2.34 -4.86
N VAL A 203 10.88 -1.76 -5.82
CA VAL A 203 9.54 -1.19 -5.60
C VAL A 203 8.50 -2.29 -5.65
N VAL A 204 7.66 -2.37 -4.62
CA VAL A 204 6.53 -3.30 -4.50
C VAL A 204 5.29 -2.49 -4.21
N GLU A 205 4.33 -2.49 -5.12
CA GLU A 205 3.07 -1.75 -4.97
C GLU A 205 1.96 -2.64 -4.43
N GLY A 206 1.16 -2.08 -3.54
CA GLY A 206 -0.05 -2.70 -3.00
C GLY A 206 0.18 -3.64 -1.81
N ALA A 207 -0.92 -3.98 -1.13
CA ALA A 207 -0.92 -4.88 0.01
C ALA A 207 -0.92 -6.34 -0.46
N LEU A 208 0.26 -6.88 -0.74
CA LEU A 208 0.42 -8.29 -1.07
C LEU A 208 0.04 -9.18 0.13
N PRO A 209 -0.55 -10.37 -0.10
CA PRO A 209 -0.75 -11.36 0.95
C PRO A 209 0.57 -11.79 1.59
N TRP A 210 0.54 -12.13 2.89
CA TRP A 210 1.73 -12.49 3.65
C TRP A 210 2.68 -13.51 2.97
N PRO A 211 2.20 -14.62 2.38
CA PRO A 211 3.13 -15.57 1.74
C PRO A 211 3.93 -14.97 0.58
N GLN A 212 3.32 -14.05 -0.18
CA GLN A 212 4.00 -13.36 -1.28
C GLN A 212 4.97 -12.31 -0.76
N PHE A 213 4.57 -11.53 0.25
CA PHE A 213 5.42 -10.53 0.88
C PHE A 213 6.63 -11.18 1.56
N LYS A 214 6.40 -12.31 2.26
CA LYS A 214 7.45 -13.13 2.87
C LYS A 214 8.47 -13.62 1.83
N ALA A 215 7.99 -14.14 0.70
CA ALA A 215 8.88 -14.65 -0.35
C ALA A 215 9.82 -13.56 -0.91
N LEU A 216 9.35 -12.30 -1.01
CA LEU A 216 10.19 -11.16 -1.41
C LEU A 216 11.27 -10.85 -0.37
N ILE A 217 10.94 -10.92 0.91
CA ILE A 217 11.91 -10.72 2.00
C ILE A 217 12.95 -11.82 1.98
N ASP A 218 12.52 -13.09 1.94
CA ASP A 218 13.42 -14.25 1.93
C ASP A 218 14.36 -14.19 0.73
N GLN A 219 13.88 -13.78 -0.44
CA GLN A 219 14.71 -13.60 -1.63
C GLN A 219 15.79 -12.55 -1.41
N GLN A 220 15.46 -11.41 -0.76
CA GLN A 220 16.42 -10.33 -0.51
C GLN A 220 17.46 -10.71 0.55
N LEU A 221 17.07 -11.48 1.57
CA LEU A 221 17.96 -11.96 2.63
C LEU A 221 18.91 -13.08 2.16
N ASN A 222 18.56 -13.83 1.09
CA ASN A 222 19.34 -14.94 0.58
C ASN A 222 20.23 -14.59 -0.64
N VAL A 223 20.32 -13.30 -1.00
CA VAL A 223 21.15 -12.81 -2.12
C VAL A 223 22.57 -12.45 -1.63
N GLU A 224 23.15 -13.23 -0.72
CA GLU A 224 24.59 -13.20 -0.44
C GLU A 224 25.35 -14.25 -1.24
#